data_10c930bd88f76ce37bc662a065d3c282
#
_entry.id   10c930bd88f76ce37bc662a065d3c282
#
_cell.length_a   1.000
_cell.length_b   1.000
_cell.length_c   1.000
_cell.angle_alpha   90.00
_cell.angle_beta   90.00
_cell.angle_gamma   90.00
#
_symmetry.space_group_name_H-M   'P 1'
#
loop_
_entity.id
_entity.type
_entity.pdbx_description
1 polymer ?
#
loop_
_entity_poly.entity_id
_entity_poly.type
_entity_poly.pdbx_seq_one_letter_code
_entity_poly.pdbx_strand_id
1 'polypeptide(L)'
;DEENIRNLAYEAVDALVELLDREKFDFWMNGIKKKAINRLLIQNKETFDEYYNIGSHRLFLVLIPMIREVQDGQIIPVITRNRYNKLIEGDTVLTEKLLEYVRRPLALLTIKKAVERLPVEVLPSGIVQVQQSTTVRDKLRAEKEARQSVANSLEQDAAAYLDVLQDIIRELDAESETVDYYVPGVTVQSKGITF
;
A
#
# COMPACT_ATOMS: atom_id res chain seq x y z
N ASP A 1 -14.45 32.76 9.64
CA ASP A 1 -14.90 31.76 8.69
C ASP A 1 -14.51 30.37 9.16
N GLU A 2 -15.51 29.54 9.41
CA GLU A 2 -15.33 28.18 9.97
C GLU A 2 -14.43 27.30 9.08
N GLU A 3 -14.53 27.45 7.76
CA GLU A 3 -13.71 26.73 6.79
C GLU A 3 -12.23 27.10 6.89
N ASN A 4 -11.90 28.38 7.08
CA ASN A 4 -10.52 28.81 7.28
C ASN A 4 -9.92 28.27 8.58
N ILE A 5 -10.69 28.26 9.67
CA ILE A 5 -10.25 27.72 10.97
C ILE A 5 -9.99 26.22 10.82
N ARG A 6 -10.86 25.51 10.12
CA ARG A 6 -10.69 24.06 9.87
C ARG A 6 -9.46 23.78 9.03
N ASN A 7 -9.20 24.55 7.98
CA ASN A 7 -8.03 24.37 7.12
C ASN A 7 -6.73 24.67 7.89
N LEU A 8 -6.68 25.73 8.69
CA LEU A 8 -5.54 26.04 9.56
C LEU A 8 -5.28 24.91 10.59
N ALA A 9 -6.35 24.33 11.15
CA ALA A 9 -6.21 23.20 12.06
C ALA A 9 -5.63 21.96 11.35
N TYR A 10 -5.99 21.71 10.10
CA TYR A 10 -5.44 20.61 9.30
C TYR A 10 -3.97 20.82 8.95
N GLU A 11 -3.58 22.02 8.54
CA GLU A 11 -2.18 22.40 8.31
C GLU A 11 -1.35 22.26 9.57
N ALA A 12 -1.89 22.64 10.74
CA ALA A 12 -1.20 22.46 12.01
C ALA A 12 -0.99 20.97 12.37
N VAL A 13 -1.96 20.11 12.07
CA VAL A 13 -1.82 18.65 12.27
C VAL A 13 -0.77 18.08 11.32
N ASP A 14 -0.76 18.49 10.06
CA ASP A 14 0.23 18.03 9.09
C ASP A 14 1.64 18.45 9.53
N ALA A 15 1.85 19.71 9.91
CA ALA A 15 3.13 20.20 10.44
C ALA A 15 3.57 19.48 11.72
N LEU A 16 2.63 19.16 12.62
CA LEU A 16 2.92 18.39 13.83
C LEU A 16 3.41 16.98 13.52
N VAL A 17 2.74 16.27 12.59
CA VAL A 17 3.13 14.91 12.20
C VAL A 17 4.51 14.91 11.55
N GLU A 18 4.78 15.86 10.65
CA GLU A 18 6.11 16.04 10.06
C GLU A 18 7.19 16.26 11.11
N LEU A 19 6.92 17.14 12.09
CA LEU A 19 7.85 17.41 13.19
C LEU A 19 8.12 16.15 14.00
N LEU A 20 7.09 15.40 14.38
CA LEU A 20 7.21 14.18 15.17
C LEU A 20 8.04 13.11 14.47
N ASP A 21 7.86 12.94 13.16
CA ASP A 21 8.60 11.98 12.35
C ASP A 21 10.05 12.44 12.09
N ARG A 22 10.28 13.74 11.87
CA ARG A 22 11.61 14.30 11.67
C ARG A 22 12.48 14.25 12.93
N GLU A 23 11.94 14.68 14.05
CA GLU A 23 12.68 14.75 15.32
C GLU A 23 12.74 13.40 16.05
N LYS A 24 12.02 12.39 15.58
CA LYS A 24 12.03 11.00 16.09
C LYS A 24 11.84 10.90 17.60
N PHE A 25 10.93 11.66 18.17
CA PHE A 25 10.63 11.61 19.61
C PHE A 25 10.33 10.19 20.08
N ASP A 26 10.96 9.75 21.19
CA ASP A 26 10.83 8.39 21.70
C ASP A 26 9.39 7.97 21.98
N PHE A 27 8.59 8.87 22.57
CA PHE A 27 7.18 8.59 22.84
C PHE A 27 6.36 8.35 21.55
N TRP A 28 6.71 9.05 20.45
CA TRP A 28 6.09 8.89 19.16
C TRP A 28 6.55 7.59 18.49
N MET A 29 7.86 7.40 18.38
CA MET A 29 8.47 6.24 17.72
C MET A 29 8.08 4.91 18.40
N ASN A 30 7.98 4.90 19.72
CA ASN A 30 7.61 3.73 20.53
C ASN A 30 6.10 3.60 20.76
N GLY A 31 5.31 4.57 20.31
CA GLY A 31 3.87 4.58 20.43
C GLY A 31 3.20 3.40 19.70
N ILE A 32 2.08 2.92 20.23
CA ILE A 32 1.31 1.81 19.65
C ILE A 32 0.90 2.11 18.20
N LYS A 33 0.52 3.37 17.92
CA LYS A 33 0.12 3.79 16.56
C LYS A 33 1.30 3.72 15.59
N LYS A 34 2.48 4.23 15.96
CA LYS A 34 3.66 4.18 15.09
C LYS A 34 4.15 2.75 14.87
N LYS A 35 4.14 1.91 15.88
CA LYS A 35 4.43 0.47 15.75
C LYS A 35 3.45 -0.23 14.80
N ALA A 36 2.18 0.16 14.82
CA ALA A 36 1.19 -0.37 13.89
C ALA A 36 1.41 0.12 12.46
N ILE A 37 1.85 1.36 12.26
CA ILE A 37 2.22 1.94 10.96
C ILE A 37 3.47 1.24 10.40
N ASN A 38 4.47 0.96 11.22
CA ASN A 38 5.71 0.29 10.81
C ASN A 38 5.49 -1.14 10.27
N ARG A 39 4.31 -1.72 10.49
CA ARG A 39 3.89 -3.00 9.89
C ARG A 39 3.17 -2.85 8.55
N LEU A 40 3.01 -1.63 8.06
CA LEU A 40 2.42 -1.39 6.74
C LEU A 40 3.52 -1.37 5.68
N LEU A 41 3.18 -1.79 4.48
CA LEU A 41 4.06 -1.70 3.30
C LEU A 41 4.16 -0.27 2.77
N ILE A 42 3.17 0.57 3.08
CA ILE A 42 3.19 2.03 2.90
C ILE A 42 3.07 2.67 4.28
N GLN A 43 4.15 3.29 4.77
CA GLN A 43 4.29 3.72 6.16
C GLN A 43 4.14 5.22 6.39
N ASN A 44 4.12 6.01 5.32
CA ASN A 44 4.02 7.47 5.38
C ASN A 44 3.32 8.03 4.15
N LYS A 45 2.96 9.32 4.22
CA LYS A 45 2.30 10.07 3.16
C LYS A 45 3.18 10.16 1.90
N GLU A 46 4.46 10.44 2.07
CA GLU A 46 5.42 10.63 0.98
C GLU A 46 5.46 9.38 0.09
N THR A 47 5.61 8.21 0.71
CA THR A 47 5.56 6.93 -0.02
C THR A 47 4.18 6.67 -0.65
N PHE A 48 3.09 7.11 -0.01
CA PHE A 48 1.76 6.96 -0.61
C PHE A 48 1.61 7.86 -1.84
N ASP A 49 2.10 9.10 -1.76
CA ASP A 49 2.03 10.10 -2.84
C ASP A 49 2.82 9.70 -4.09
N GLU A 50 3.85 8.86 -3.97
CA GLU A 50 4.57 8.27 -5.11
C GLU A 50 3.65 7.44 -6.03
N TYR A 51 2.59 6.82 -5.47
CA TYR A 51 1.67 5.95 -6.18
C TYR A 51 0.29 6.58 -6.40
N TYR A 52 -0.15 7.40 -5.46
CA TYR A 52 -1.40 8.15 -5.52
C TYR A 52 -1.34 9.39 -4.63
N ASN A 53 -1.40 10.58 -5.23
CA ASN A 53 -1.30 11.84 -4.50
C ASN A 53 -2.53 12.08 -3.61
N ILE A 54 -2.32 12.06 -2.29
CA ILE A 54 -3.35 12.37 -1.28
C ILE A 54 -3.15 13.74 -0.63
N GLY A 55 -1.97 14.34 -0.78
CA GLY A 55 -1.65 15.73 -0.42
C GLY A 55 -1.70 16.09 1.07
N SER A 56 -2.11 15.17 1.98
CA SER A 56 -2.33 15.48 3.39
C SER A 56 -1.95 14.32 4.32
N HIS A 57 -1.15 14.60 5.35
CA HIS A 57 -0.83 13.63 6.42
C HIS A 57 -2.08 13.20 7.18
N ARG A 58 -3.02 14.14 7.41
CA ARG A 58 -4.30 13.82 8.04
C ARG A 58 -5.06 12.75 7.25
N LEU A 59 -5.15 12.89 5.93
CA LEU A 59 -5.81 11.89 5.10
C LEU A 59 -5.07 10.55 5.17
N PHE A 60 -3.72 10.55 5.14
CA PHE A 60 -2.94 9.34 5.33
C PHE A 60 -3.31 8.61 6.63
N LEU A 61 -3.44 9.34 7.77
CA LEU A 61 -3.83 8.76 9.05
C LEU A 61 -5.24 8.14 9.00
N VAL A 62 -6.18 8.76 8.27
CA VAL A 62 -7.53 8.22 8.05
C VAL A 62 -7.51 6.96 7.18
N LEU A 63 -6.56 6.86 6.24
CA LEU A 63 -6.41 5.72 5.35
C LEU A 63 -5.73 4.50 6.01
N ILE A 64 -5.02 4.64 7.11
CA ILE A 64 -4.29 3.55 7.79
C ILE A 64 -5.12 2.28 7.98
N PRO A 65 -6.37 2.32 8.49
CA PRO A 65 -7.20 1.12 8.63
C PRO A 65 -7.50 0.45 7.29
N MET A 66 -7.68 1.24 6.22
CA MET A 66 -7.98 0.76 4.87
C MET A 66 -6.72 0.17 4.22
N ILE A 67 -5.55 0.80 4.39
CA ILE A 67 -4.25 0.25 3.96
C ILE A 67 -4.06 -1.14 4.58
N ARG A 68 -4.29 -1.28 5.89
CA ARG A 68 -4.16 -2.55 6.59
C ARG A 68 -5.13 -3.60 6.04
N GLU A 69 -6.40 -3.23 5.88
CA GLU A 69 -7.44 -4.15 5.36
C GLU A 69 -7.08 -4.66 3.96
N VAL A 70 -6.63 -3.78 3.05
CA VAL A 70 -6.21 -4.17 1.70
C VAL A 70 -4.94 -5.00 1.75
N GLN A 71 -3.95 -4.59 2.53
CA GLN A 71 -2.70 -5.33 2.71
C GLN A 71 -2.95 -6.76 3.17
N ASP A 72 -3.73 -6.93 4.25
CA ASP A 72 -3.97 -8.23 4.85
C ASP A 72 -4.90 -9.12 3.99
N GLY A 73 -5.90 -8.52 3.33
CA GLY A 73 -6.91 -9.26 2.57
C GLY A 73 -6.60 -9.49 1.10
N GLN A 74 -5.78 -8.65 0.47
CA GLN A 74 -5.55 -8.71 -0.97
C GLN A 74 -4.07 -8.83 -1.35
N ILE A 75 -3.17 -8.16 -0.66
CA ILE A 75 -1.75 -8.15 -1.01
C ILE A 75 -1.01 -9.36 -0.41
N ILE A 76 -1.12 -9.58 0.89
CA ILE A 76 -0.40 -10.67 1.57
C ILE A 76 -0.77 -12.06 1.00
N PRO A 77 -2.03 -12.36 0.63
CA PRO A 77 -2.35 -13.62 -0.05
C PRO A 77 -1.59 -13.82 -1.37
N VAL A 78 -1.28 -12.75 -2.10
CA VAL A 78 -0.53 -12.80 -3.37
C VAL A 78 0.97 -13.00 -3.12
N ILE A 79 1.58 -12.18 -2.25
CA ILE A 79 3.03 -12.20 -2.02
C ILE A 79 3.49 -13.29 -1.05
N THR A 80 2.59 -13.90 -0.31
CA THR A 80 2.78 -14.81 0.84
C THR A 80 3.21 -14.09 2.14
N ARG A 81 2.84 -14.68 3.28
CA ARG A 81 3.19 -14.14 4.62
C ARG A 81 4.72 -14.12 4.83
N ASN A 82 5.44 -15.08 4.30
CA ASN A 82 6.90 -15.14 4.43
C ASN A 82 7.58 -13.94 3.75
N ARG A 83 7.23 -13.64 2.51
CA ARG A 83 7.77 -12.47 1.79
C ARG A 83 7.37 -11.15 2.44
N TYR A 84 6.12 -11.05 2.91
CA TYR A 84 5.68 -9.89 3.68
C TYR A 84 6.56 -9.65 4.92
N ASN A 85 6.84 -10.69 5.72
CA ASN A 85 7.69 -10.55 6.90
C ASN A 85 9.11 -10.09 6.52
N LYS A 86 9.71 -10.67 5.50
CA LYS A 86 11.03 -10.25 4.99
C LYS A 86 11.04 -8.79 4.52
N LEU A 87 9.98 -8.32 3.84
CA LEU A 87 9.87 -6.92 3.42
C LEU A 87 9.78 -5.97 4.64
N ILE A 88 9.06 -6.35 5.68
CA ILE A 88 8.95 -5.55 6.92
C ILE A 88 10.27 -5.57 7.71
N GLU A 89 11.01 -6.68 7.68
CA GLU A 89 12.33 -6.83 8.31
C GLU A 89 13.46 -6.12 7.53
N GLY A 90 13.17 -5.64 6.30
CA GLY A 90 14.11 -4.87 5.50
C GLY A 90 15.07 -5.71 4.67
N ASP A 91 14.63 -6.89 4.19
CA ASP A 91 15.38 -7.67 3.18
C ASP A 91 15.61 -6.81 1.93
N THR A 92 16.86 -6.44 1.68
CA THR A 92 17.24 -5.49 0.62
C THR A 92 16.96 -6.05 -0.77
N VAL A 93 17.27 -7.30 -1.02
CA VAL A 93 17.10 -7.96 -2.34
C VAL A 93 15.63 -8.06 -2.68
N LEU A 94 14.80 -8.47 -1.72
CA LEU A 94 13.37 -8.60 -1.93
C LEU A 94 12.69 -7.22 -2.04
N THR A 95 13.18 -6.24 -1.27
CA THR A 95 12.70 -4.86 -1.33
C THR A 95 12.92 -4.25 -2.72
N GLU A 96 14.11 -4.37 -3.28
CA GLU A 96 14.41 -3.85 -4.62
C GLU A 96 13.57 -4.52 -5.72
N LYS A 97 13.36 -5.83 -5.63
CA LYS A 97 12.65 -6.59 -6.66
C LYS A 97 11.13 -6.51 -6.58
N LEU A 98 10.54 -6.30 -5.40
CA LEU A 98 9.12 -6.54 -5.17
C LEU A 98 8.36 -5.31 -4.63
N LEU A 99 8.99 -4.46 -3.82
CA LEU A 99 8.26 -3.46 -3.01
C LEU A 99 7.49 -2.44 -3.85
N GLU A 100 8.06 -1.98 -4.96
CA GLU A 100 7.40 -1.05 -5.88
C GLU A 100 6.13 -1.64 -6.46
N TYR A 101 6.18 -2.90 -6.92
CA TYR A 101 5.05 -3.61 -7.52
C TYR A 101 3.94 -3.92 -6.52
N VAL A 102 4.27 -4.07 -5.26
CA VAL A 102 3.32 -4.28 -4.16
C VAL A 102 2.61 -3.00 -3.77
N ARG A 103 3.33 -1.89 -3.67
CA ARG A 103 2.79 -0.61 -3.18
C ARG A 103 1.77 0.01 -4.12
N ARG A 104 1.94 -0.14 -5.43
CA ARG A 104 1.05 0.44 -6.41
C ARG A 104 -0.39 -0.09 -6.32
N PRO A 105 -0.67 -1.40 -6.43
CA PRO A 105 -2.02 -1.92 -6.24
C PRO A 105 -2.54 -1.68 -4.82
N LEU A 106 -1.68 -1.71 -3.78
CA LEU A 106 -2.07 -1.39 -2.42
C LEU A 106 -2.62 0.04 -2.29
N ALA A 107 -1.96 1.03 -2.88
CA ALA A 107 -2.41 2.42 -2.87
C ALA A 107 -3.76 2.58 -3.61
N LEU A 108 -3.87 2.05 -4.83
CA LEU A 108 -5.09 2.15 -5.65
C LEU A 108 -6.31 1.51 -4.96
N LEU A 109 -6.15 0.30 -4.41
CA LEU A 109 -7.22 -0.39 -3.69
C LEU A 109 -7.59 0.30 -2.38
N THR A 110 -6.63 0.95 -1.73
CA THR A 110 -6.88 1.78 -0.55
C THR A 110 -7.74 2.99 -0.91
N ILE A 111 -7.42 3.68 -1.99
CA ILE A 111 -8.23 4.82 -2.46
C ILE A 111 -9.60 4.37 -2.92
N LYS A 112 -9.71 3.23 -3.61
CA LYS A 112 -11.03 2.63 -3.93
C LYS A 112 -11.89 2.50 -2.68
N LYS A 113 -11.36 1.89 -1.61
CA LYS A 113 -12.10 1.76 -0.33
C LYS A 113 -12.44 3.12 0.29
N ALA A 114 -11.53 4.09 0.19
CA ALA A 114 -11.79 5.44 0.66
C ALA A 114 -12.96 6.09 -0.10
N VAL A 115 -12.97 6.00 -1.43
CA VAL A 115 -14.07 6.51 -2.27
C VAL A 115 -15.41 5.86 -1.92
N GLU A 116 -15.42 4.57 -1.58
CA GLU A 116 -16.64 3.85 -1.19
C GLU A 116 -17.15 4.22 0.21
N ARG A 117 -16.27 4.58 1.15
CA ARG A 117 -16.60 4.66 2.59
C ARG A 117 -16.53 6.06 3.19
N LEU A 118 -15.69 6.95 2.66
CA LEU A 118 -15.47 8.28 3.23
C LEU A 118 -16.39 9.33 2.60
N PRO A 119 -16.78 10.39 3.34
CA PRO A 119 -17.42 11.58 2.78
C PRO A 119 -16.54 12.22 1.71
N VAL A 120 -17.15 12.86 0.69
CA VAL A 120 -16.42 13.50 -0.42
C VAL A 120 -15.47 14.60 0.08
N GLU A 121 -15.85 15.31 1.13
CA GLU A 121 -15.05 16.38 1.74
C GLU A 121 -13.75 15.89 2.37
N VAL A 122 -13.63 14.59 2.64
CA VAL A 122 -12.41 13.97 3.21
C VAL A 122 -11.49 13.42 2.13
N LEU A 123 -12.03 13.17 0.94
CA LEU A 123 -11.28 12.61 -0.18
C LEU A 123 -10.35 13.66 -0.81
N PRO A 124 -9.29 13.24 -1.53
CA PRO A 124 -8.47 14.16 -2.31
C PRO A 124 -9.31 15.00 -3.25
N SER A 125 -8.97 16.28 -3.38
CA SER A 125 -9.71 17.22 -4.21
C SER A 125 -9.81 16.74 -5.66
N GLY A 126 -11.03 16.74 -6.21
CA GLY A 126 -11.27 16.37 -7.61
C GLY A 126 -11.38 14.87 -7.90
N ILE A 127 -11.20 13.97 -6.91
CA ILE A 127 -11.32 12.52 -7.15
C ILE A 127 -12.74 12.10 -7.52
N VAL A 128 -13.74 12.74 -6.92
CA VAL A 128 -15.17 12.56 -7.25
C VAL A 128 -15.74 13.87 -7.76
N GLN A 129 -16.06 13.93 -9.05
CA GLN A 129 -16.72 15.08 -9.65
C GLN A 129 -18.22 14.82 -9.70
N VAL A 130 -18.99 15.63 -8.99
CA VAL A 130 -20.44 15.54 -8.98
C VAL A 130 -21.00 16.67 -9.85
N GLN A 131 -21.83 16.33 -10.83
CA GLN A 131 -22.53 17.33 -11.64
C GLN A 131 -23.50 18.12 -10.77
N GLN A 132 -23.52 19.44 -10.95
CA GLN A 132 -24.48 20.29 -10.25
C GLN A 132 -25.91 19.95 -10.70
N SER A 133 -26.74 19.55 -9.74
CA SER A 133 -28.17 19.30 -9.95
C SER A 133 -29.03 20.22 -9.09
N THR A 134 -30.22 20.53 -9.59
CA THR A 134 -31.16 21.41 -8.93
C THR A 134 -31.92 20.74 -7.78
N THR A 135 -31.96 19.41 -7.73
CA THR A 135 -32.66 18.67 -6.66
C THR A 135 -31.68 17.84 -5.82
N VAL A 136 -31.93 17.78 -4.51
CA VAL A 136 -31.11 17.02 -3.55
C VAL A 136 -31.03 15.51 -3.93
N ARG A 137 -32.16 14.96 -4.40
CA ARG A 137 -32.26 13.54 -4.77
C ARG A 137 -31.38 13.22 -5.98
N ASP A 138 -31.39 14.07 -7.00
CA ASP A 138 -30.58 13.86 -8.20
C ASP A 138 -29.11 14.08 -7.91
N LYS A 139 -28.76 15.03 -7.01
CA LYS A 139 -27.38 15.23 -6.53
C LYS A 139 -26.83 13.98 -5.84
N LEU A 140 -27.60 13.37 -4.92
CA LEU A 140 -27.18 12.16 -4.21
C LEU A 140 -27.01 10.96 -5.15
N ARG A 141 -27.88 10.85 -6.15
CA ARG A 141 -27.77 9.79 -7.17
C ARG A 141 -26.52 9.99 -8.04
N ALA A 142 -26.31 11.21 -8.54
CA ALA A 142 -25.14 11.56 -9.35
C ALA A 142 -23.83 11.35 -8.57
N GLU A 143 -23.81 11.69 -7.28
CA GLU A 143 -22.65 11.42 -6.41
C GLU A 143 -22.37 9.92 -6.29
N LYS A 144 -23.39 9.11 -6.07
CA LYS A 144 -23.25 7.65 -5.98
C LYS A 144 -22.73 7.05 -7.28
N GLU A 145 -23.25 7.47 -8.42
CA GLU A 145 -22.84 7.01 -9.74
C GLU A 145 -21.37 7.43 -10.03
N ALA A 146 -20.99 8.66 -9.70
CA ALA A 146 -19.63 9.16 -9.83
C ALA A 146 -18.65 8.37 -8.95
N ARG A 147 -18.97 8.11 -7.69
CA ARG A 147 -18.18 7.28 -6.78
C ARG A 147 -17.97 5.86 -7.32
N GLN A 148 -19.04 5.24 -7.81
CA GLN A 148 -18.97 3.88 -8.36
C GLN A 148 -18.10 3.84 -9.62
N SER A 149 -18.20 4.84 -10.49
CA SER A 149 -17.34 4.93 -11.68
C SER A 149 -15.86 5.04 -11.32
N VAL A 150 -15.51 5.91 -10.37
CA VAL A 150 -14.13 6.05 -9.87
C VAL A 150 -13.64 4.77 -9.21
N ALA A 151 -14.46 4.16 -8.35
CA ALA A 151 -14.12 2.91 -7.67
C ALA A 151 -13.84 1.77 -8.67
N ASN A 152 -14.67 1.64 -9.71
CA ASN A 152 -14.49 0.63 -10.76
C ASN A 152 -13.20 0.87 -11.56
N SER A 153 -12.88 2.12 -11.91
CA SER A 153 -11.63 2.45 -12.60
C SER A 153 -10.41 2.08 -11.76
N LEU A 154 -10.40 2.46 -10.48
CA LEU A 154 -9.32 2.13 -9.56
C LEU A 154 -9.15 0.62 -9.37
N GLU A 155 -10.25 -0.13 -9.37
CA GLU A 155 -10.21 -1.59 -9.28
C GLU A 155 -9.61 -2.23 -10.52
N GLN A 156 -9.98 -1.76 -11.72
CA GLN A 156 -9.42 -2.23 -12.99
C GLN A 156 -7.92 -1.94 -13.08
N ASP A 157 -7.51 -0.72 -12.72
CA ASP A 157 -6.10 -0.36 -12.70
C ASP A 157 -5.31 -1.22 -11.70
N ALA A 158 -5.85 -1.41 -10.49
CA ALA A 158 -5.22 -2.25 -9.48
C ALA A 158 -5.12 -3.71 -9.90
N ALA A 159 -6.14 -4.26 -10.60
CA ALA A 159 -6.11 -5.63 -11.10
C ALA A 159 -4.98 -5.84 -12.10
N ALA A 160 -4.78 -4.90 -13.03
CA ALA A 160 -3.66 -4.96 -13.98
C ALA A 160 -2.29 -5.00 -13.27
N TYR A 161 -2.12 -4.21 -12.20
CA TYR A 161 -0.87 -4.25 -11.41
C TYR A 161 -0.74 -5.50 -10.54
N LEU A 162 -1.84 -6.10 -10.08
CA LEU A 162 -1.80 -7.38 -9.38
C LEU A 162 -1.39 -8.52 -10.31
N ASP A 163 -1.81 -8.50 -11.57
CA ASP A 163 -1.37 -9.49 -12.56
C ASP A 163 0.15 -9.38 -12.79
N VAL A 164 0.68 -8.17 -12.98
CA VAL A 164 2.14 -7.94 -13.07
C VAL A 164 2.87 -8.43 -11.82
N LEU A 165 2.33 -8.14 -10.64
CA LEU A 165 2.90 -8.62 -9.37
C LEU A 165 2.94 -10.15 -9.30
N GLN A 166 1.90 -10.84 -9.77
CA GLN A 166 1.88 -12.30 -9.81
C GLN A 166 2.94 -12.87 -10.75
N ASP A 167 3.17 -12.24 -11.91
CA ASP A 167 4.21 -12.65 -12.84
C ASP A 167 5.62 -12.52 -12.23
N ILE A 168 5.90 -11.38 -11.56
CA ILE A 168 7.17 -11.18 -10.84
C ILE A 168 7.36 -12.22 -9.73
N ILE A 169 6.28 -12.59 -9.03
CA ILE A 169 6.37 -13.63 -8.00
C ILE A 169 6.71 -14.98 -8.61
N ARG A 170 6.13 -15.34 -9.75
CA ARG A 170 6.47 -16.58 -10.47
C ARG A 170 7.94 -16.61 -10.92
N GLU A 171 8.46 -15.47 -11.39
CA GLU A 171 9.89 -15.36 -11.74
C GLU A 171 10.79 -15.55 -10.51
N LEU A 172 10.46 -14.94 -9.38
CA LEU A 172 11.19 -15.10 -8.11
C LEU A 172 11.14 -16.55 -7.57
N ASP A 173 10.01 -17.25 -7.76
CA ASP A 173 9.88 -18.65 -7.38
C ASP A 173 10.76 -19.53 -8.28
N ALA A 174 10.76 -19.32 -9.58
CA ALA A 174 11.59 -20.02 -10.54
C ALA A 174 13.10 -19.80 -10.28
N GLU A 175 13.53 -18.56 -9.95
CA GLU A 175 14.91 -18.27 -9.56
C GLU A 175 15.31 -19.05 -8.30
N SER A 176 14.43 -19.20 -7.32
CA SER A 176 14.72 -19.93 -6.07
C SER A 176 14.86 -21.44 -6.27
N GLU A 177 14.10 -22.02 -7.19
CA GLU A 177 14.17 -23.45 -7.50
C GLU A 177 15.46 -23.82 -8.26
N THR A 178 16.05 -22.91 -9.02
CA THR A 178 17.30 -23.17 -9.78
C THR A 178 18.55 -23.17 -8.91
N VAL A 179 18.50 -22.60 -7.70
CA VAL A 179 19.66 -22.53 -6.78
C VAL A 179 19.87 -23.83 -5.99
N ASP A 180 18.88 -24.71 -5.90
CA ASP A 180 18.91 -25.89 -5.01
C ASP A 180 19.53 -27.14 -5.64
N TYR A 181 20.07 -27.09 -6.87
CA TYR A 181 20.63 -28.26 -7.57
C TYR A 181 22.15 -28.29 -7.69
N TYR A 182 22.92 -27.52 -6.92
CA TYR A 182 24.35 -27.75 -6.81
C TYR A 182 24.66 -28.68 -5.64
N VAL A 183 24.48 -29.98 -5.84
CA VAL A 183 25.08 -31.01 -4.98
C VAL A 183 26.55 -31.14 -5.40
N PRO A 184 27.53 -30.75 -4.57
CA PRO A 184 28.94 -31.05 -4.86
C PRO A 184 29.09 -32.55 -5.04
N GLY A 185 29.58 -32.96 -6.20
CA GLY A 185 29.71 -34.40 -6.56
C GLY A 185 30.42 -35.18 -5.49
N VAL A 186 29.75 -36.19 -4.97
CA VAL A 186 30.40 -37.28 -4.20
C VAL A 186 31.29 -38.05 -5.16
N THR A 187 32.61 -37.83 -5.06
CA THR A 187 33.60 -38.63 -5.78
C THR A 187 33.62 -40.03 -5.16
N VAL A 188 32.89 -40.94 -5.78
CA VAL A 188 33.01 -42.37 -5.42
C VAL A 188 34.39 -42.88 -5.92
N GLN A 189 35.34 -42.93 -5.02
CA GLN A 189 36.58 -43.67 -5.29
C GLN A 189 36.25 -45.17 -5.34
N SER A 190 36.19 -45.71 -6.54
CA SER A 190 36.17 -47.15 -6.74
C SER A 190 37.52 -47.74 -6.30
N LYS A 191 37.57 -48.40 -5.13
CA LYS A 191 38.68 -49.29 -4.78
C LYS A 191 38.63 -50.49 -5.70
N GLY A 192 39.58 -50.56 -6.62
CA GLY A 192 39.82 -51.77 -7.43
C GLY A 192 40.09 -52.95 -6.55
N ILE A 193 39.36 -54.03 -6.74
CA ILE A 193 39.59 -55.31 -6.19
C ILE A 193 40.53 -56.00 -7.18
N THR A 194 41.82 -56.26 -6.79
CA THR A 194 42.76 -57.11 -7.53
C THR A 194 42.58 -58.52 -7.01
N PHE A 195 42.36 -59.47 -7.93
CA PHE A 195 42.44 -60.92 -7.69
C PHE A 195 43.87 -61.40 -7.77
#